data_41f5cf10f4a61e5d80c6f6133909dfec
#
_entry.id   41f5cf10f4a61e5d80c6f6133909dfec
#
_cell.length_a   1.000
_cell.length_b   1.000
_cell.length_c   1.000
_cell.angle_alpha   90.00
_cell.angle_beta   90.00
_cell.angle_gamma   90.00
#
_symmetry.space_group_name_H-M   'P 1'
#
loop_
_entity.id
_entity.type
_entity.pdbx_description
1 polymer ?
#
loop_
_entity_poly.entity_id
_entity_poly.type
_entity_poly.pdbx_seq_one_letter_code
_entity_poly.pdbx_strand_id
1 'polypeptide(L)'
;MDKVVVKLASKNLQELNRVCNEIVSIAKKYGIMYKGPIPLPTKKLRVYTMANIKDGTGHGNATWDVWEMRIHKRVIYLQPDERVLKQIMRIDFGSEVEVNLKVI
;
A
#
# COMPACT_ATOMS: atom_id res chain seq x y z
N MET A 1 20.13 -9.93 13.07
CA MET A 1 19.40 -10.46 12.29
C MET A 1 18.10 -10.27 12.65
N ASP A 2 17.48 -10.22 12.43
CA ASP A 2 16.30 -10.70 12.57
C ASP A 2 15.26 -9.72 12.78
N LYS A 3 14.93 -9.06 11.70
CA LYS A 3 13.76 -8.24 11.60
C LYS A 3 12.91 -8.77 10.46
N VAL A 4 11.61 -8.75 10.67
CA VAL A 4 10.67 -8.98 9.61
C VAL A 4 10.20 -7.61 9.15
N VAL A 5 10.32 -7.35 7.87
CA VAL A 5 9.90 -6.09 7.26
C VAL A 5 8.61 -6.35 6.48
N VAL A 6 7.56 -5.66 6.86
CA VAL A 6 6.27 -5.75 6.16
C VAL A 6 6.09 -4.46 5.39
N LYS A 7 6.10 -4.54 4.08
CA LYS A 7 5.84 -3.38 3.21
C LYS A 7 4.43 -3.49 2.66
N LEU A 8 3.67 -2.42 2.83
CA LEU A 8 2.30 -2.38 2.37
C LEU A 8 2.13 -1.20 1.41
N ALA A 9 1.34 -1.41 0.39
CA ALA A 9 1.02 -0.36 -0.57
C ALA A 9 -0.43 -0.46 -0.98
N SER A 10 -1.10 0.67 -1.13
CA SER A 10 -2.48 0.70 -1.60
C SER A 10 -2.82 2.09 -2.14
N LYS A 11 -3.76 2.11 -3.08
CA LYS A 11 -4.38 3.35 -3.52
C LYS A 11 -5.39 3.86 -2.50
N ASN A 12 -5.96 2.96 -1.72
CA ASN A 12 -6.99 3.28 -0.74
C ASN A 12 -6.36 3.41 0.64
N LEU A 13 -6.29 4.64 1.12
CA LEU A 13 -5.65 4.92 2.40
C LEU A 13 -6.39 4.27 3.58
N GLN A 14 -7.70 4.20 3.53
CA GLN A 14 -8.49 3.59 4.60
C GLN A 14 -8.19 2.10 4.74
N GLU A 15 -8.15 1.39 3.63
CA GLU A 15 -7.82 -0.03 3.62
C GLU A 15 -6.39 -0.27 4.08
N LEU A 16 -5.47 0.58 3.65
CA LEU A 16 -4.08 0.48 4.08
C LEU A 16 -3.97 0.63 5.60
N ASN A 17 -4.63 1.63 6.16
CA ASN A 17 -4.62 1.86 7.60
C ASN A 17 -5.29 0.71 8.36
N ARG A 18 -6.36 0.15 7.81
CA ARG A 18 -7.04 -1.00 8.42
C ARG A 18 -6.08 -2.18 8.55
N VAL A 19 -5.39 -2.52 7.48
CA VAL A 19 -4.44 -3.64 7.49
C VAL A 19 -3.28 -3.36 8.45
N CYS A 20 -2.75 -2.15 8.44
CA CYS A 20 -1.69 -1.77 9.37
C CYS A 20 -2.12 -1.93 10.81
N ASN A 21 -3.33 -1.50 11.15
CA ASN A 21 -3.86 -1.64 12.50
C ASN A 21 -4.03 -3.09 12.90
N GLU A 22 -4.46 -3.95 11.99
CA GLU A 22 -4.58 -5.38 12.25
C GLU A 22 -3.22 -6.00 12.55
N ILE A 23 -2.21 -5.67 11.78
CA ILE A 23 -0.85 -6.18 12.00
C ILE A 23 -0.31 -5.72 13.35
N VAL A 24 -0.49 -4.46 13.68
CA VAL A 24 -0.04 -3.91 14.97
C VAL A 24 -0.79 -4.57 16.13
N SER A 25 -2.09 -4.83 15.97
CA SER A 25 -2.88 -5.52 16.98
C SER A 25 -2.37 -6.92 17.24
N ILE A 26 -2.00 -7.65 16.20
CA ILE A 26 -1.41 -8.97 16.32
C ILE A 26 -0.08 -8.90 17.06
N ALA A 27 0.77 -7.95 16.70
CA ALA A 27 2.06 -7.76 17.38
C ALA A 27 1.87 -7.49 18.88
N LYS A 28 0.93 -6.64 19.22
CA LYS A 28 0.62 -6.35 20.63
C LYS A 28 0.08 -7.57 21.34
N LYS A 29 -0.78 -8.35 20.69
CA LYS A 29 -1.38 -9.53 21.29
C LYS A 29 -0.32 -10.56 21.70
N TYR A 30 0.71 -10.74 20.88
CA TYR A 30 1.77 -11.68 21.16
C TYR A 30 2.95 -11.05 21.91
N GLY A 31 2.87 -9.77 22.21
CA GLY A 31 3.90 -9.10 23.00
C GLY A 31 5.26 -8.97 22.33
N ILE A 32 5.30 -8.99 21.00
CA ILE A 32 6.56 -8.82 20.28
C ILE A 32 6.85 -7.33 20.06
N MET A 33 8.11 -7.02 19.88
CA MET A 33 8.51 -5.65 19.55
C MET A 33 8.16 -5.35 18.12
N TYR A 34 7.64 -4.16 17.91
CA TYR A 34 7.32 -3.69 16.56
C TYR A 34 7.64 -2.21 16.44
N LYS A 35 7.82 -1.78 15.23
CA LYS A 35 8.09 -0.38 14.92
C LYS A 35 7.29 0.03 13.71
N GLY A 36 6.57 1.13 13.84
CA GLY A 36 5.71 1.61 12.77
C GLY A 36 4.23 1.48 13.11
N PRO A 37 3.33 1.69 12.19
CA PRO A 37 3.56 1.87 10.74
C PRO A 37 4.31 3.16 10.41
N ILE A 38 5.30 3.04 9.57
CA ILE A 38 6.10 4.18 9.14
C ILE A 38 5.65 4.58 7.75
N PRO A 39 5.15 5.80 7.56
CA PRO A 39 4.76 6.23 6.22
C PRO A 39 5.99 6.44 5.35
N LEU A 40 5.93 5.91 4.14
CA LEU A 40 6.91 6.17 3.11
C LEU A 40 6.35 7.23 2.16
N PRO A 41 7.21 7.87 1.37
CA PRO A 41 6.72 8.86 0.41
C PRO A 41 5.65 8.28 -0.51
N THR A 42 4.57 9.02 -0.68
CA THR A 42 3.48 8.63 -1.56
C THR A 42 3.94 8.75 -3.00
N LYS A 43 3.75 7.70 -3.76
CA LYS A 43 4.06 7.71 -5.18
C LYS A 43 2.86 8.26 -5.94
N LYS A 44 3.09 9.30 -6.74
CA LYS A 44 2.07 9.88 -7.59
C LYS A 44 2.34 9.48 -9.02
N LEU A 45 1.35 8.87 -9.64
CA LEU A 45 1.40 8.53 -11.05
C LEU A 45 0.43 9.44 -11.77
N ARG A 46 0.92 10.13 -12.79
CA ARG A 46 0.07 10.97 -13.64
C ARG A 46 0.03 10.37 -15.03
N VAL A 47 -1.16 10.17 -15.50
CA VAL A 47 -1.38 9.69 -16.84
C VAL A 47 -2.09 10.77 -17.61
N TYR A 48 -1.51 11.17 -18.74
CA TYR A 48 -2.10 12.14 -19.61
C TYR A 48 -2.77 11.36 -20.74
N THR A 49 -4.08 11.42 -20.81
CA THR A 49 -4.80 10.83 -21.91
C THR A 49 -5.47 11.94 -22.71
N MET A 50 -5.39 11.81 -24.03
CA MET A 50 -6.06 12.75 -24.89
C MET A 50 -7.54 12.40 -24.89
N ALA A 51 -8.34 13.24 -24.25
CA ALA A 51 -9.77 13.06 -24.23
C ALA A 51 -10.39 13.73 -25.42
N ASN A 52 -11.32 13.05 -26.06
CA ASN A 52 -12.16 13.66 -27.07
C ASN A 52 -11.50 14.20 -28.30
N ILE A 53 -10.71 13.38 -28.95
CA ILE A 53 -10.58 13.61 -30.36
C ILE A 53 -11.83 13.04 -30.99
N LYS A 54 -12.89 13.78 -30.90
CA LYS A 54 -14.04 13.38 -31.62
C LYS A 54 -13.77 13.70 -33.03
N ASP A 55 -14.09 12.79 -33.83
CA ASP A 55 -14.44 13.06 -35.21
C ASP A 55 -13.36 13.69 -36.07
N GLY A 56 -12.18 13.73 -35.67
CA GLY A 56 -11.15 14.18 -36.58
C GLY A 56 -11.40 15.48 -37.27
N THR A 57 -12.24 16.30 -36.75
CA THR A 57 -12.48 17.59 -37.34
C THR A 57 -11.28 18.48 -37.26
N GLY A 58 -10.29 18.08 -36.57
CA GLY A 58 -9.08 18.85 -36.54
C GLY A 58 -9.20 20.21 -35.97
N HIS A 59 -10.32 20.52 -35.40
CA HIS A 59 -10.43 21.80 -34.80
C HIS A 59 -9.85 21.75 -33.42
N GLY A 60 -9.03 21.09 -33.35
CA GLY A 60 -8.25 20.94 -32.57
C GLY A 60 -8.06 21.35 -31.21
N ASN A 61 -8.87 21.53 -30.45
CA ASN A 61 -8.59 21.62 -29.04
C ASN A 61 -8.57 20.22 -28.48
N ALA A 62 -7.43 19.58 -28.66
CA ALA A 62 -7.19 18.33 -27.97
C ALA A 62 -7.21 18.62 -26.48
N THR A 63 -8.26 18.23 -25.80
CA THR A 63 -8.31 18.31 -24.38
C THR A 63 -7.61 17.10 -23.82
N TRP A 64 -6.62 17.35 -22.99
CA TRP A 64 -5.90 16.31 -22.33
C TRP A 64 -6.50 16.13 -20.94
N ASP A 65 -6.93 14.92 -20.64
CA ASP A 65 -7.30 14.57 -19.29
C ASP A 65 -6.07 14.16 -18.52
N VAL A 66 -5.88 14.76 -17.37
CA VAL A 66 -4.84 14.36 -16.45
C VAL A 66 -5.45 13.44 -15.41
N TRP A 67 -4.95 12.21 -15.40
CA TRP A 67 -5.38 11.23 -14.43
C TRP A 67 -4.25 11.03 -13.42
N GLU A 68 -4.55 11.24 -12.17
CA GLU A 68 -3.56 11.12 -11.11
C GLU A 68 -3.93 9.95 -10.21
N MET A 69 -2.96 9.06 -9.98
CA MET A 69 -3.09 7.95 -9.07
C MET A 69 -2.07 8.12 -7.96
N ARG A 70 -2.51 8.00 -6.73
CA ARG A 70 -1.62 8.07 -5.57
C ARG A 70 -1.52 6.68 -4.94
N ILE A 71 -0.28 6.23 -4.73
CA ILE A 71 -0.01 4.97 -4.05
C ILE A 71 0.60 5.31 -2.71
N HIS A 72 -0.11 4.97 -1.65
CA HIS A 72 0.35 5.15 -0.29
C HIS A 72 1.13 3.93 0.15
N LYS A 73 2.23 4.14 0.85
CA LYS A 73 3.10 3.06 1.29
C LYS A 73 3.35 3.15 2.79
N ARG A 74 3.43 2.00 3.42
CA ARG A 74 3.76 1.88 4.85
C ARG A 74 4.75 0.76 5.05
N VAL A 75 5.57 0.89 6.07
CA VAL A 75 6.52 -0.14 6.49
C VAL A 75 6.32 -0.42 7.96
N ILE A 76 6.27 -1.68 8.31
CA ILE A 76 6.21 -2.12 9.70
C ILE A 76 7.38 -3.06 9.93
N TYR A 77 8.15 -2.80 10.97
CA TYR A 77 9.24 -3.68 11.40
C TYR A 77 8.74 -4.51 12.57
N LEU A 78 8.93 -5.80 12.51
CA LEU A 78 8.48 -6.73 13.54
C LEU A 78 9.65 -7.57 14.02
N GLN A 79 9.59 -7.93 15.28
CA GLN A 79 10.46 -8.97 15.82
C GLN A 79 10.07 -10.31 15.22
N PRO A 80 11.01 -11.16 14.79
CA PRO A 80 10.67 -12.46 14.22
C PRO A 80 9.95 -13.34 15.22
N ASP A 81 8.76 -13.82 14.84
CA ASP A 81 7.98 -14.75 15.64
C ASP A 81 7.07 -15.53 14.68
N GLU A 82 7.24 -16.84 14.66
CA GLU A 82 6.45 -17.69 13.75
C GLU A 82 4.95 -17.58 13.98
N ARG A 83 4.53 -17.44 15.23
CA ARG A 83 3.11 -17.34 15.55
C ARG A 83 2.52 -16.08 14.95
N VAL A 84 3.26 -14.97 15.06
CA VAL A 84 2.84 -13.69 14.50
C VAL A 84 2.79 -13.75 12.98
N LEU A 85 3.80 -14.35 12.36
CA LEU A 85 3.84 -14.48 10.90
C LEU A 85 2.67 -15.32 10.38
N LYS A 86 2.34 -16.39 11.07
CA LYS A 86 1.18 -17.19 10.70
C LYS A 86 -0.13 -16.43 10.80
N GLN A 87 -0.28 -15.61 11.83
CA GLN A 87 -1.47 -14.78 11.98
C GLN A 87 -1.56 -13.70 10.92
N ILE A 88 -0.43 -13.10 10.57
CA ILE A 88 -0.39 -12.10 9.50
C ILE A 88 -0.82 -12.72 8.17
N MET A 89 -0.37 -13.92 7.88
CA MET A 89 -0.74 -14.62 6.64
C MET A 89 -2.23 -14.97 6.58
N ARG A 90 -2.92 -14.99 7.71
CA ARG A 90 -4.36 -15.25 7.75
C ARG A 90 -5.21 -13.99 7.61
N ILE A 91 -4.60 -12.82 7.64
CA ILE A 91 -5.34 -11.59 7.48
C ILE A 91 -5.86 -11.49 6.06
N ASP A 92 -7.11 -11.09 5.94
CA ASP A 92 -7.67 -10.76 4.64
C ASP A 92 -7.21 -9.35 4.28
N PHE A 93 -6.21 -9.25 3.41
CA PHE A 93 -5.71 -7.97 2.98
C PHE A 93 -6.62 -7.28 1.96
N GLY A 94 -7.54 -8.02 1.38
CA GLY A 94 -8.36 -7.50 0.30
C GLY A 94 -7.57 -7.37 -1.00
N SER A 95 -8.27 -7.04 -2.06
CA SER A 95 -7.66 -6.90 -3.38
C SER A 95 -6.95 -5.57 -3.59
N GLU A 96 -7.18 -4.61 -2.70
CA GLU A 96 -6.65 -3.25 -2.87
C GLU A 96 -5.31 -3.03 -2.21
N VAL A 97 -4.90 -3.90 -1.31
CA VAL A 97 -3.66 -3.74 -0.56
C VAL A 97 -2.64 -4.78 -1.01
N GLU A 98 -1.47 -4.30 -1.40
CA GLU A 98 -0.35 -5.16 -1.74
C GLU A 98 0.55 -5.28 -0.53
N VAL A 99 0.92 -6.52 -0.18
CA VAL A 99 1.71 -6.81 1.00
C VAL A 99 2.95 -7.59 0.62
N ASN A 100 4.08 -7.14 1.11
CA ASN A 100 5.35 -7.78 0.89
C ASN A 100 6.01 -8.06 2.23
N LEU A 101 6.33 -9.32 2.48
CA LEU A 101 7.03 -9.72 3.69
C LEU A 101 8.46 -10.09 3.35
N LYS A 102 9.39 -9.55 4.10
CA LYS A 102 10.80 -9.85 3.91
C LYS A 102 11.45 -10.06 5.27
N VAL A 103 12.23 -11.12 5.39
CA VAL A 103 13.04 -11.37 6.59
C VAL A 103 14.45 -10.92 6.30
N ILE A 104 14.97 -10.07 7.13
CA ILE A 104 16.31 -9.54 6.99
C ILE A 104 17.21 -10.13 8.07
#